data_9587b10cd6092e1ddddcb0f999117918
#
_entry.id   9587b10cd6092e1ddddcb0f999117918
#
_cell.length_a   1.000
_cell.length_b   1.000
_cell.length_c   1.000
_cell.angle_alpha   90.00
_cell.angle_beta   90.00
_cell.angle_gamma   90.00
#
_symmetry.space_group_name_H-M   'P 1'
#
loop_
_entity.id
_entity.type
_entity.pdbx_description
1 polymer ?
#
loop_
_entity_poly.entity_id
_entity_poly.type
_entity_poly.pdbx_seq_one_letter_code
_entity_poly.pdbx_strand_id
1 'polypeptide(L)'
;MRSAGILCHISSLASPYGIGTLGKKAYEFVDFLEKAGQKWWQVLPVCPTSYGDSPYQSNSAFAGNPYFIDLDILCEAGLLKKSEINNYFFGDDPEKVDYKLMFDYRYPLLRKAYARFEKSQEYFDFCDRNRFWLDDYALFMAIKEHNHYCCWLDWDADVRFCREDALNFYRDRLIRDIEFYYFLQFEFYRQWADLKRYANERGIGIIGDMPIYVALDSAEVWKSPWLFELDENKLPRRVAGCPPDAFSDKGQLWGNPLYNWDLMREQGYDWWIKRLRLSFELFDRVRIDHFRGFEAYYAIEYGRDDARVGVWEKGPGMALFDAVRAQLGNVGIIAEDLGFLTDDVHALLANTGYPGMKVLQFAFNPYEDNMY
;
A
#
# COMPACT_ATOMS: atom_id res chain seq x y z
N MET A 1 20.30 -19.37 -7.80
CA MET A 1 21.25 -19.28 -6.66
C MET A 1 20.42 -19.10 -5.40
N ARG A 2 20.67 -19.84 -4.30
CA ARG A 2 19.96 -19.63 -3.03
C ARG A 2 20.43 -18.32 -2.41
N SER A 3 19.51 -17.58 -1.81
CA SER A 3 19.79 -16.33 -1.09
C SER A 3 18.91 -16.23 0.15
N ALA A 4 19.32 -15.42 1.11
CA ALA A 4 18.59 -15.16 2.35
C ALA A 4 18.27 -13.68 2.47
N GLY A 5 17.29 -13.34 3.29
CA GLY A 5 16.87 -11.99 3.59
C GLY A 5 16.15 -11.89 4.92
N ILE A 6 15.84 -10.67 5.32
CA ILE A 6 15.11 -10.38 6.55
C ILE A 6 13.87 -9.58 6.23
N LEU A 7 12.72 -9.98 6.79
CA LEU A 7 11.52 -9.19 6.83
C LEU A 7 11.60 -8.26 8.05
N CYS A 8 11.65 -6.96 7.79
CA CYS A 8 11.57 -5.93 8.82
C CYS A 8 10.89 -4.70 8.23
N HIS A 9 9.68 -4.41 8.69
CA HIS A 9 8.96 -3.25 8.16
C HIS A 9 9.62 -1.94 8.59
N ILE A 10 9.47 -0.89 7.79
CA ILE A 10 10.04 0.43 8.09
C ILE A 10 9.60 0.94 9.47
N SER A 11 8.30 0.78 9.82
CA SER A 11 7.77 1.19 11.12
C SER A 11 8.45 0.53 12.32
N SER A 12 9.09 -0.65 12.12
CA SER A 12 9.76 -1.42 13.17
C SER A 12 11.23 -1.02 13.38
N LEU A 13 11.75 -0.12 12.55
CA LEU A 13 13.11 0.41 12.73
C LEU A 13 13.13 1.37 13.93
N ALA A 14 14.19 1.30 14.75
CA ALA A 14 14.35 2.21 15.87
C ALA A 14 14.39 3.67 15.41
N SER A 15 13.65 4.54 16.08
CA SER A 15 13.59 5.96 15.73
C SER A 15 13.28 6.81 16.98
N PRO A 16 13.86 8.00 17.12
CA PRO A 16 13.48 8.92 18.19
C PRO A 16 12.12 9.62 17.91
N TYR A 17 11.47 9.30 16.81
CA TYR A 17 10.27 9.97 16.30
C TYR A 17 9.01 9.10 16.37
N GLY A 18 8.99 8.10 17.26
CA GLY A 18 7.85 7.26 17.58
C GLY A 18 7.49 6.20 16.53
N ILE A 19 8.12 6.23 15.36
CA ILE A 19 7.95 5.26 14.28
C ILE A 19 9.24 5.21 13.45
N GLY A 20 9.58 4.06 12.91
CA GLY A 20 10.70 3.93 11.98
C GLY A 20 10.51 4.80 10.73
N THR A 21 11.61 5.34 10.21
CA THR A 21 11.64 6.28 9.08
C THR A 21 12.66 5.87 8.03
N LEU A 22 12.62 6.53 6.87
CA LEU A 22 13.56 6.34 5.74
C LEU A 22 14.92 7.03 6.00
N GLY A 23 15.24 7.32 7.28
CA GLY A 23 16.43 8.00 7.69
C GLY A 23 17.56 7.08 8.13
N LYS A 24 18.48 7.62 8.93
CA LYS A 24 19.72 6.99 9.35
C LYS A 24 19.59 5.51 9.76
N LYS A 25 18.54 5.15 10.50
CA LYS A 25 18.34 3.77 10.97
C LYS A 25 18.00 2.78 9.86
N ALA A 26 17.34 3.25 8.81
CA ALA A 26 17.11 2.43 7.62
C ALA A 26 18.44 2.15 6.87
N TYR A 27 19.30 3.15 6.74
CA TYR A 27 20.64 2.99 6.16
C TYR A 27 21.53 2.07 7.01
N GLU A 28 21.54 2.24 8.33
CA GLU A 28 22.26 1.34 9.27
C GLU A 28 21.74 -0.11 9.18
N PHE A 29 20.44 -0.31 8.92
CA PHE A 29 19.87 -1.63 8.72
C PHE A 29 20.34 -2.28 7.40
N VAL A 30 20.46 -1.50 6.33
CA VAL A 30 21.08 -1.96 5.08
C VAL A 30 22.54 -2.38 5.31
N ASP A 31 23.32 -1.57 6.03
CA ASP A 31 24.71 -1.91 6.38
C ASP A 31 24.81 -3.20 7.22
N PHE A 32 23.85 -3.41 8.12
CA PHE A 32 23.74 -4.65 8.88
C PHE A 32 23.46 -5.85 7.96
N LEU A 33 22.50 -5.72 7.03
CA LEU A 33 22.16 -6.78 6.06
C LEU A 33 23.37 -7.16 5.20
N GLU A 34 24.12 -6.18 4.70
CA GLU A 34 25.35 -6.40 3.94
C GLU A 34 26.39 -7.19 4.75
N LYS A 35 26.70 -6.73 5.97
CA LYS A 35 27.65 -7.39 6.89
C LYS A 35 27.20 -8.79 7.30
N ALA A 36 25.89 -9.03 7.42
CA ALA A 36 25.31 -10.33 7.73
C ALA A 36 25.19 -11.25 6.50
N GLY A 37 25.66 -10.82 5.33
CA GLY A 37 25.63 -11.60 4.09
C GLY A 37 24.23 -11.82 3.52
N GLN A 38 23.25 -11.04 3.96
CA GLN A 38 21.89 -11.07 3.42
C GLN A 38 21.87 -10.50 2.01
N LYS A 39 20.81 -10.86 1.24
CA LYS A 39 20.60 -10.37 -0.12
C LYS A 39 19.26 -9.66 -0.30
N TRP A 40 18.35 -9.80 0.66
CA TRP A 40 17.01 -9.24 0.56
C TRP A 40 16.59 -8.57 1.85
N TRP A 41 15.97 -7.42 1.70
CA TRP A 41 15.17 -6.76 2.72
C TRP A 41 13.70 -6.82 2.31
N GLN A 42 12.88 -7.55 3.03
CA GLN A 42 11.43 -7.57 2.79
C GLN A 42 10.74 -6.58 3.72
N VAL A 43 9.82 -5.80 3.17
CA VAL A 43 8.96 -4.86 3.89
C VAL A 43 7.50 -5.23 3.72
N LEU A 44 6.64 -4.81 4.64
CA LEU A 44 5.18 -4.82 4.50
C LEU A 44 4.75 -3.66 3.58
N PRO A 45 3.44 -3.53 3.22
CA PRO A 45 2.99 -2.42 2.37
C PRO A 45 3.41 -1.06 2.95
N VAL A 46 4.01 -0.22 2.12
CA VAL A 46 4.53 1.10 2.53
C VAL A 46 3.53 2.23 2.27
N CYS A 47 2.28 1.89 1.98
CA CYS A 47 1.20 2.84 1.76
C CYS A 47 0.75 3.50 3.08
N PRO A 48 0.04 4.66 3.02
CA PRO A 48 -0.53 5.29 4.21
C PRO A 48 -1.43 4.33 4.98
N THR A 49 -1.31 4.31 6.30
CA THR A 49 -2.26 3.61 7.15
C THR A 49 -3.53 4.45 7.32
N SER A 50 -4.69 3.77 7.45
CA SER A 50 -5.97 4.41 7.73
C SER A 50 -6.58 3.85 9.01
N TYR A 51 -7.89 3.75 9.10
CA TYR A 51 -8.56 3.21 10.28
C TYR A 51 -8.03 1.80 10.63
N GLY A 52 -7.66 1.62 11.90
CA GLY A 52 -7.08 0.37 12.42
C GLY A 52 -5.57 0.24 12.21
N ASP A 53 -4.92 1.28 11.68
CA ASP A 53 -3.45 1.40 11.54
C ASP A 53 -2.77 0.25 10.76
N SER A 54 -3.57 -0.52 10.03
CA SER A 54 -3.08 -1.63 9.21
C SER A 54 -2.47 -1.14 7.91
N PRO A 55 -1.26 -1.58 7.53
CA PRO A 55 -0.68 -1.26 6.23
C PRO A 55 -1.41 -1.91 5.05
N TYR A 56 -2.31 -2.90 5.32
CA TYR A 56 -3.13 -3.54 4.29
C TYR A 56 -4.47 -2.82 4.04
N GLN A 57 -4.80 -1.83 4.89
CA GLN A 57 -5.97 -0.95 4.73
C GLN A 57 -5.47 0.48 4.52
N SER A 58 -5.38 0.91 3.27
CA SER A 58 -4.78 2.19 2.91
C SER A 58 -5.75 3.08 2.16
N ASN A 59 -5.62 4.40 2.36
CA ASN A 59 -6.35 5.39 1.58
C ASN A 59 -5.88 5.49 0.10
N SER A 60 -4.81 4.81 -0.27
CA SER A 60 -4.37 4.69 -1.66
C SER A 60 -3.50 3.45 -1.88
N ALA A 61 -3.63 2.84 -3.05
CA ALA A 61 -2.77 1.76 -3.52
C ALA A 61 -1.43 2.24 -4.11
N PHE A 62 -1.26 3.56 -4.29
CA PHE A 62 -0.11 4.18 -4.95
C PHE A 62 0.71 5.05 -3.99
N ALA A 63 0.04 5.73 -3.06
CA ALA A 63 0.71 6.69 -2.18
C ALA A 63 1.65 6.02 -1.18
N GLY A 64 2.76 6.70 -0.85
CA GLY A 64 3.65 6.34 0.23
C GLY A 64 3.20 6.90 1.58
N ASN A 65 3.55 6.22 2.66
CA ASN A 65 3.16 6.59 4.02
C ASN A 65 3.95 7.82 4.51
N PRO A 66 3.29 8.96 4.77
CA PRO A 66 3.97 10.17 5.24
C PRO A 66 4.68 10.01 6.58
N TYR A 67 4.28 9.04 7.40
CA TYR A 67 4.96 8.76 8.67
C TYR A 67 6.39 8.26 8.48
N PHE A 68 6.74 7.69 7.34
CA PHE A 68 8.08 7.21 7.04
C PHE A 68 9.04 8.31 6.56
N ILE A 69 8.54 9.50 6.21
CA ILE A 69 9.39 10.64 5.87
C ILE A 69 10.27 10.97 7.08
N ASP A 70 11.57 10.95 6.90
CA ASP A 70 12.52 11.21 7.97
C ASP A 70 12.64 12.72 8.26
N LEU A 71 12.53 13.09 9.54
CA LEU A 71 12.57 14.50 9.95
C LEU A 71 13.97 15.07 9.96
N ASP A 72 15.01 14.25 10.16
CA ASP A 72 16.40 14.72 10.12
C ASP A 72 16.81 15.07 8.69
N ILE A 73 16.38 14.27 7.70
CA ILE A 73 16.59 14.62 6.28
C ILE A 73 15.92 15.96 5.94
N LEU A 74 14.71 16.21 6.47
CA LEU A 74 14.07 17.52 6.29
C LEU A 74 14.82 18.67 7.01
N CYS A 75 15.48 18.38 8.14
CA CYS A 75 16.36 19.37 8.80
C CYS A 75 17.61 19.65 7.96
N GLU A 76 18.24 18.63 7.41
CA GLU A 76 19.42 18.77 6.54
C GLU A 76 19.09 19.55 5.27
N ALA A 77 17.87 19.39 4.74
CA ALA A 77 17.35 20.18 3.63
C ALA A 77 16.92 21.62 4.01
N GLY A 78 17.04 22.02 5.28
CA GLY A 78 16.63 23.35 5.78
C GLY A 78 15.11 23.53 5.89
N LEU A 79 14.31 22.50 5.67
CA LEU A 79 12.85 22.55 5.72
C LEU A 79 12.31 22.50 7.16
N LEU A 80 13.06 21.91 8.10
CA LEU A 80 12.76 21.89 9.53
C LEU A 80 13.96 22.34 10.35
N LYS A 81 13.70 22.71 11.60
CA LYS A 81 14.73 22.94 12.62
C LYS A 81 14.61 21.87 13.70
N LYS A 82 15.73 21.37 14.21
CA LYS A 82 15.74 20.38 15.29
C LYS A 82 14.98 20.87 16.54
N SER A 83 15.07 22.18 16.85
CA SER A 83 14.32 22.80 17.94
C SER A 83 12.80 22.73 17.77
N GLU A 84 12.30 22.66 16.54
CA GLU A 84 10.86 22.52 16.28
C GLU A 84 10.39 21.10 16.56
N ILE A 85 11.21 20.10 16.22
CA ILE A 85 10.92 18.69 16.49
C ILE A 85 10.93 18.41 18.00
N ASN A 86 11.88 18.96 18.72
CA ASN A 86 12.05 18.76 20.16
C ASN A 86 10.88 19.28 21.01
N ASN A 87 9.98 20.06 20.43
CA ASN A 87 8.76 20.52 21.09
C ASN A 87 7.63 19.48 21.10
N TYR A 88 7.82 18.32 20.43
CA TYR A 88 6.81 17.28 20.31
C TYR A 88 7.27 16.00 21.01
N PHE A 89 6.29 15.33 21.61
CA PHE A 89 6.47 14.03 22.25
C PHE A 89 5.92 12.93 21.35
N PHE A 90 6.76 11.94 21.02
CA PHE A 90 6.40 10.87 20.10
C PHE A 90 6.15 9.52 20.79
N GLY A 91 5.95 9.51 22.11
CA GLY A 91 5.78 8.30 22.91
C GLY A 91 7.05 7.97 23.71
N ASP A 92 6.86 7.17 24.74
CA ASP A 92 7.91 6.71 25.66
C ASP A 92 8.17 5.20 25.57
N ASP A 93 7.33 4.46 24.86
CA ASP A 93 7.50 3.04 24.63
C ASP A 93 8.20 2.79 23.27
N PRO A 94 9.49 2.39 23.28
CA PRO A 94 10.22 2.15 22.05
C PRO A 94 9.76 0.88 21.27
N GLU A 95 8.90 0.05 21.89
CA GLU A 95 8.41 -1.19 21.29
C GLU A 95 7.02 -1.01 20.64
N LYS A 96 6.42 0.19 20.76
CA LYS A 96 5.07 0.47 20.24
C LYS A 96 5.00 1.79 19.50
N VAL A 97 4.31 1.77 18.37
CA VAL A 97 3.93 3.00 17.66
C VAL A 97 2.62 3.51 18.24
N ASP A 98 2.61 4.73 18.75
CA ASP A 98 1.37 5.44 19.09
C ASP A 98 0.90 6.23 17.86
N TYR A 99 0.00 5.65 17.08
CA TYR A 99 -0.50 6.25 15.84
C TYR A 99 -1.30 7.53 16.09
N LYS A 100 -1.89 7.69 17.28
CA LYS A 100 -2.54 8.96 17.65
C LYS A 100 -1.51 10.08 17.77
N LEU A 101 -0.38 9.85 18.45
CA LEU A 101 0.71 10.82 18.54
C LEU A 101 1.33 11.08 17.16
N MET A 102 1.44 10.06 16.31
CA MET A 102 1.89 10.25 14.93
C MET A 102 0.95 11.20 14.18
N PHE A 103 -0.35 10.98 14.26
CA PHE A 103 -1.34 11.85 13.63
C PHE A 103 -1.28 13.27 14.18
N ASP A 104 -1.29 13.43 15.51
CA ASP A 104 -1.35 14.73 16.17
C ASP A 104 -0.07 15.57 15.98
N TYR A 105 1.09 14.93 15.79
CA TYR A 105 2.37 15.67 15.84
C TYR A 105 3.18 15.62 14.53
N ARG A 106 3.10 14.54 13.74
CA ARG A 106 3.85 14.43 12.49
C ARG A 106 3.32 15.39 11.42
N TYR A 107 2.01 15.43 11.22
CA TYR A 107 1.42 16.31 10.22
C TYR A 107 1.70 17.79 10.47
N PRO A 108 1.58 18.35 11.68
CA PRO A 108 1.99 19.73 11.96
C PRO A 108 3.46 20.03 11.64
N LEU A 109 4.37 19.07 11.88
CA LEU A 109 5.79 19.23 11.51
C LEU A 109 5.98 19.21 9.99
N LEU A 110 5.33 18.28 9.30
CA LEU A 110 5.39 18.19 7.84
C LEU A 110 4.79 19.44 7.18
N ARG A 111 3.73 20.03 7.75
CA ARG A 111 3.19 21.32 7.28
C ARG A 111 4.18 22.48 7.48
N LYS A 112 4.97 22.49 8.56
CA LYS A 112 6.06 23.47 8.72
C LYS A 112 7.14 23.29 7.67
N ALA A 113 7.49 22.05 7.36
CA ALA A 113 8.44 21.75 6.28
C ALA A 113 7.91 22.22 4.93
N TYR A 114 6.65 21.89 4.61
CA TYR A 114 6.00 22.34 3.39
C TYR A 114 5.98 23.89 3.25
N ALA A 115 5.74 24.62 4.33
CA ALA A 115 5.73 26.09 4.29
C ALA A 115 7.08 26.72 3.91
N ARG A 116 8.17 25.94 3.94
CA ARG A 116 9.53 26.36 3.54
C ARG A 116 10.00 25.69 2.26
N PHE A 117 9.18 24.76 1.74
CA PHE A 117 9.54 24.02 0.55
C PHE A 117 9.46 24.88 -0.70
N GLU A 118 10.53 24.91 -1.47
CA GLU A 118 10.57 25.55 -2.78
C GLU A 118 10.46 24.46 -3.88
N LYS A 119 9.51 24.65 -4.79
CA LYS A 119 9.24 23.68 -5.86
C LYS A 119 10.40 23.68 -6.86
N SER A 120 11.11 22.55 -6.94
CA SER A 120 12.22 22.32 -7.89
C SER A 120 11.71 21.71 -9.20
N GLN A 121 12.59 21.62 -10.22
CA GLN A 121 12.27 20.89 -11.45
C GLN A 121 12.00 19.42 -11.15
N GLU A 122 12.77 18.80 -10.24
CA GLU A 122 12.57 17.41 -9.82
C GLU A 122 11.16 17.18 -9.23
N TYR A 123 10.67 18.15 -8.45
CA TYR A 123 9.29 18.09 -7.94
C TYR A 123 8.26 18.14 -9.06
N PHE A 124 8.44 19.03 -10.04
CA PHE A 124 7.51 19.09 -11.17
C PHE A 124 7.55 17.82 -12.02
N ASP A 125 8.74 17.29 -12.28
CA ASP A 125 8.94 16.04 -13.01
C ASP A 125 8.29 14.84 -12.28
N PHE A 126 8.36 14.81 -10.94
CA PHE A 126 7.68 13.82 -10.11
C PHE A 126 6.16 13.95 -10.24
N CYS A 127 5.61 15.15 -10.10
CA CYS A 127 4.18 15.41 -10.22
C CYS A 127 3.66 14.99 -11.59
N ASP A 128 4.36 15.36 -12.66
CA ASP A 128 3.94 15.03 -14.04
C ASP A 128 3.94 13.53 -14.31
N ARG A 129 4.98 12.81 -13.87
CA ARG A 129 5.06 11.34 -14.02
C ARG A 129 3.97 10.60 -13.24
N ASN A 130 3.57 11.13 -12.10
CA ASN A 130 2.64 10.50 -11.17
C ASN A 130 1.21 11.07 -11.26
N ARG A 131 0.94 11.98 -12.17
CA ARG A 131 -0.34 12.68 -12.33
C ARG A 131 -1.56 11.75 -12.34
N PHE A 132 -1.41 10.55 -12.91
CA PHE A 132 -2.48 9.57 -13.10
C PHE A 132 -3.10 9.03 -11.80
N TRP A 133 -2.44 9.21 -10.66
CA TRP A 133 -2.94 8.85 -9.34
C TRP A 133 -2.81 10.00 -8.34
N LEU A 134 -1.75 10.81 -8.45
CA LEU A 134 -1.38 11.81 -7.46
C LEU A 134 -2.40 12.94 -7.36
N ASP A 135 -2.94 13.39 -8.50
CA ASP A 135 -3.96 14.44 -8.54
C ASP A 135 -5.23 14.01 -7.78
N ASP A 136 -5.69 12.78 -8.02
CA ASP A 136 -6.89 12.25 -7.38
C ASP A 136 -6.64 11.95 -5.89
N TYR A 137 -5.47 11.40 -5.54
CA TYR A 137 -5.10 11.15 -4.15
C TYR A 137 -4.98 12.44 -3.34
N ALA A 138 -4.30 13.44 -3.86
CA ALA A 138 -4.09 14.70 -3.15
C ALA A 138 -5.42 15.44 -2.93
N LEU A 139 -6.30 15.46 -3.95
CA LEU A 139 -7.64 16.01 -3.81
C LEU A 139 -8.47 15.22 -2.80
N PHE A 140 -8.45 13.88 -2.88
CA PHE A 140 -9.16 13.00 -1.93
C PHE A 140 -8.73 13.30 -0.50
N MET A 141 -7.43 13.34 -0.22
CA MET A 141 -6.91 13.57 1.13
C MET A 141 -7.20 14.99 1.63
N ALA A 142 -7.13 16.01 0.78
CA ALA A 142 -7.48 17.37 1.15
C ALA A 142 -8.97 17.50 1.50
N ILE A 143 -9.86 16.88 0.73
CA ILE A 143 -11.30 16.82 1.04
C ILE A 143 -11.55 16.01 2.31
N LYS A 144 -10.85 14.90 2.50
CA LYS A 144 -10.96 14.02 3.67
C LYS A 144 -10.56 14.77 4.95
N GLU A 145 -9.45 15.52 4.92
CA GLU A 145 -9.02 16.38 6.03
C GLU A 145 -10.06 17.48 6.32
N HIS A 146 -10.58 18.13 5.26
CA HIS A 146 -11.64 19.15 5.38
C HIS A 146 -12.92 18.59 6.03
N ASN A 147 -13.26 17.33 5.76
CA ASN A 147 -14.39 16.60 6.34
C ASN A 147 -14.00 15.79 7.59
N HIS A 148 -12.99 16.23 8.35
CA HIS A 148 -12.58 15.60 9.62
C HIS A 148 -12.26 14.11 9.52
N TYR A 149 -11.69 13.68 8.40
CA TYR A 149 -11.29 12.30 8.09
C TYR A 149 -12.43 11.27 8.10
N CYS A 150 -13.70 11.69 8.01
CA CYS A 150 -14.80 10.75 7.81
C CYS A 150 -14.67 9.98 6.48
N CYS A 151 -15.35 8.84 6.37
CA CYS A 151 -15.37 8.06 5.14
C CYS A 151 -15.95 8.89 3.99
N TRP A 152 -15.43 8.75 2.77
CA TRP A 152 -15.95 9.47 1.60
C TRP A 152 -17.42 9.12 1.28
N LEU A 153 -17.92 7.99 1.74
CA LEU A 153 -19.33 7.63 1.62
C LEU A 153 -20.26 8.58 2.39
N ASP A 154 -19.73 9.24 3.43
CA ASP A 154 -20.45 10.20 4.27
C ASP A 154 -20.30 11.65 3.78
N TRP A 155 -19.56 11.89 2.69
CA TRP A 155 -19.44 13.23 2.11
C TRP A 155 -20.72 13.66 1.41
N ASP A 156 -20.85 14.98 1.21
CA ASP A 156 -21.95 15.54 0.42
C ASP A 156 -22.10 14.83 -0.92
N ALA A 157 -23.32 14.62 -1.37
CA ALA A 157 -23.62 13.82 -2.54
C ALA A 157 -22.84 14.26 -3.79
N ASP A 158 -22.70 15.56 -4.02
CA ASP A 158 -22.01 16.06 -5.20
C ASP A 158 -20.50 15.73 -5.19
N VAL A 159 -19.87 15.73 -4.03
CA VAL A 159 -18.48 15.33 -3.85
C VAL A 159 -18.33 13.80 -3.88
N ARG A 160 -19.23 13.09 -3.18
CA ARG A 160 -19.27 11.62 -3.18
C ARG A 160 -19.40 11.06 -4.59
N PHE A 161 -20.24 11.69 -5.44
CA PHE A 161 -20.44 11.28 -6.83
C PHE A 161 -19.48 11.94 -7.82
N CYS A 162 -18.45 12.65 -7.33
CA CYS A 162 -17.41 13.29 -8.15
C CYS A 162 -17.98 14.23 -9.21
N ARG A 163 -19.01 15.01 -8.87
CA ARG A 163 -19.54 16.03 -9.79
C ARG A 163 -18.49 17.11 -10.03
N GLU A 164 -18.23 17.42 -11.29
CA GLU A 164 -17.10 18.26 -11.68
C GLU A 164 -17.15 19.65 -11.05
N ASP A 165 -18.32 20.27 -10.95
CA ASP A 165 -18.47 21.58 -10.29
C ASP A 165 -18.08 21.55 -8.81
N ALA A 166 -18.47 20.48 -8.10
CA ALA A 166 -18.09 20.29 -6.70
C ALA A 166 -16.58 20.02 -6.56
N LEU A 167 -16.00 19.19 -7.44
CA LEU A 167 -14.56 18.94 -7.43
C LEU A 167 -13.76 20.21 -7.74
N ASN A 168 -14.19 21.04 -8.69
CA ASN A 168 -13.54 22.31 -9.01
C ASN A 168 -13.61 23.28 -7.83
N PHE A 169 -14.77 23.36 -7.17
CA PHE A 169 -14.91 24.17 -5.96
C PHE A 169 -13.89 23.76 -4.88
N TYR A 170 -13.70 22.45 -4.64
CA TYR A 170 -12.72 21.98 -3.65
C TYR A 170 -11.28 22.14 -4.13
N ARG A 171 -10.99 21.97 -5.43
CA ARG A 171 -9.65 22.25 -5.98
C ARG A 171 -9.22 23.70 -5.72
N ASP A 172 -10.12 24.64 -5.97
CA ASP A 172 -9.82 26.07 -5.73
C ASP A 172 -9.71 26.39 -4.24
N ARG A 173 -10.63 25.87 -3.44
CA ARG A 173 -10.71 26.14 -2.01
C ARG A 173 -9.56 25.53 -1.22
N LEU A 174 -9.15 24.31 -1.55
CA LEU A 174 -8.17 23.50 -0.82
C LEU A 174 -6.82 23.41 -1.53
N ILE A 175 -6.51 24.33 -2.42
CA ILE A 175 -5.29 24.27 -3.24
C ILE A 175 -4.02 24.10 -2.38
N ARG A 176 -3.92 24.75 -1.23
CA ARG A 176 -2.75 24.64 -0.32
C ARG A 176 -2.66 23.26 0.34
N ASP A 177 -3.80 22.65 0.65
CA ASP A 177 -3.86 21.32 1.24
C ASP A 177 -3.54 20.26 0.19
N ILE A 178 -4.06 20.42 -1.02
CA ILE A 178 -3.72 19.57 -2.17
C ILE A 178 -2.21 19.61 -2.42
N GLU A 179 -1.62 20.80 -2.51
CA GLU A 179 -0.18 20.97 -2.71
C GLU A 179 0.65 20.40 -1.55
N PHE A 180 0.13 20.42 -0.32
CA PHE A 180 0.76 19.76 0.81
C PHE A 180 0.83 18.24 0.63
N TYR A 181 -0.24 17.60 0.15
CA TYR A 181 -0.22 16.16 -0.15
C TYR A 181 0.70 15.82 -1.34
N TYR A 182 0.83 16.69 -2.33
CA TYR A 182 1.86 16.54 -3.37
C TYR A 182 3.27 16.57 -2.77
N PHE A 183 3.55 17.53 -1.88
CA PHE A 183 4.83 17.63 -1.20
C PHE A 183 5.13 16.38 -0.37
N LEU A 184 4.16 15.84 0.37
CA LEU A 184 4.35 14.62 1.17
C LEU A 184 4.74 13.44 0.28
N GLN A 185 4.07 13.27 -0.85
CA GLN A 185 4.39 12.18 -1.75
C GLN A 185 5.74 12.38 -2.43
N PHE A 186 6.08 13.59 -2.84
CA PHE A 186 7.41 13.89 -3.37
C PHE A 186 8.52 13.54 -2.37
N GLU A 187 8.41 13.97 -1.13
CA GLU A 187 9.40 13.69 -0.08
C GLU A 187 9.50 12.19 0.24
N PHE A 188 8.38 11.48 0.33
CA PHE A 188 8.41 10.04 0.52
C PHE A 188 9.15 9.34 -0.62
N TYR A 189 8.75 9.59 -1.86
CA TYR A 189 9.34 8.92 -3.03
C TYR A 189 10.82 9.26 -3.22
N ARG A 190 11.23 10.50 -2.95
CA ARG A 190 12.61 10.94 -2.98
C ARG A 190 13.46 10.18 -1.96
N GLN A 191 13.04 10.19 -0.68
CA GLN A 191 13.75 9.50 0.39
C GLN A 191 13.78 7.99 0.17
N TRP A 192 12.69 7.40 -0.32
CA TRP A 192 12.63 5.99 -0.67
C TRP A 192 13.60 5.63 -1.81
N ALA A 193 13.63 6.42 -2.87
CA ALA A 193 14.53 6.20 -4.00
C ALA A 193 16.00 6.25 -3.58
N ASP A 194 16.36 7.18 -2.69
CA ASP A 194 17.72 7.28 -2.14
C ASP A 194 18.08 6.04 -1.30
N LEU A 195 17.18 5.59 -0.42
CA LEU A 195 17.37 4.39 0.39
C LEU A 195 17.47 3.13 -0.49
N LYS A 196 16.58 2.97 -1.47
CA LYS A 196 16.62 1.83 -2.41
C LYS A 196 17.93 1.79 -3.19
N ARG A 197 18.38 2.93 -3.73
CA ARG A 197 19.65 3.04 -4.41
C ARG A 197 20.80 2.61 -3.51
N TYR A 198 20.85 3.10 -2.26
CA TYR A 198 21.86 2.75 -1.28
C TYR A 198 21.89 1.25 -0.99
N ALA A 199 20.72 0.61 -0.86
CA ALA A 199 20.59 -0.83 -0.67
C ALA A 199 21.07 -1.62 -1.88
N ASN A 200 20.65 -1.23 -3.08
CA ASN A 200 21.02 -1.91 -4.32
C ASN A 200 22.53 -1.82 -4.61
N GLU A 201 23.17 -0.67 -4.35
CA GLU A 201 24.61 -0.49 -4.46
C GLU A 201 25.42 -1.45 -3.56
N ARG A 202 24.81 -1.93 -2.45
CA ARG A 202 25.37 -2.93 -1.52
C ARG A 202 24.92 -4.37 -1.83
N GLY A 203 24.26 -4.55 -2.98
CA GLY A 203 23.76 -5.86 -3.40
C GLY A 203 22.62 -6.40 -2.54
N ILE A 204 21.87 -5.51 -1.87
CA ILE A 204 20.64 -5.80 -1.14
C ILE A 204 19.45 -5.39 -2.01
N GLY A 205 18.65 -6.36 -2.45
CA GLY A 205 17.38 -6.09 -3.11
C GLY A 205 16.25 -5.90 -2.10
N ILE A 206 15.25 -5.11 -2.47
CA ILE A 206 14.07 -4.86 -1.64
C ILE A 206 12.89 -5.67 -2.17
N ILE A 207 12.24 -6.45 -1.29
CA ILE A 207 10.98 -7.13 -1.58
C ILE A 207 9.86 -6.33 -0.95
N GLY A 208 8.98 -5.78 -1.81
CA GLY A 208 7.76 -5.11 -1.37
C GLY A 208 6.61 -6.08 -1.16
N ASP A 209 5.55 -5.60 -0.54
CA ASP A 209 4.32 -6.34 -0.31
C ASP A 209 3.14 -5.55 -0.86
N MET A 210 2.25 -6.21 -1.60
CA MET A 210 1.12 -5.60 -2.26
C MET A 210 -0.16 -6.40 -1.96
N PRO A 211 -1.10 -5.83 -1.18
CA PRO A 211 -2.41 -6.44 -1.00
C PRO A 211 -3.13 -6.57 -2.34
N ILE A 212 -3.82 -7.70 -2.59
CA ILE A 212 -4.63 -7.82 -3.80
C ILE A 212 -5.70 -6.73 -3.86
N TYR A 213 -6.40 -6.50 -2.76
CA TYR A 213 -7.50 -5.52 -2.70
C TYR A 213 -7.03 -4.12 -2.26
N VAL A 214 -7.93 -3.15 -2.45
CA VAL A 214 -7.82 -1.79 -1.92
C VAL A 214 -8.90 -1.55 -0.87
N ALA A 215 -8.67 -0.61 0.04
CA ALA A 215 -9.69 -0.25 1.03
C ALA A 215 -10.87 0.46 0.37
N LEU A 216 -12.07 0.24 0.90
CA LEU A 216 -13.28 0.96 0.46
C LEU A 216 -13.08 2.49 0.60
N ASP A 217 -12.49 2.91 1.71
CA ASP A 217 -12.18 4.32 1.98
C ASP A 217 -10.82 4.72 1.40
N SER A 218 -10.75 4.70 0.05
CA SER A 218 -9.55 5.05 -0.72
C SER A 218 -9.86 5.95 -1.91
N ALA A 219 -8.84 6.66 -2.37
CA ALA A 219 -8.92 7.54 -3.53
C ALA A 219 -9.32 6.76 -4.80
N GLU A 220 -8.85 5.53 -4.94
CA GLU A 220 -9.13 4.67 -6.09
C GLU A 220 -10.62 4.30 -6.15
N VAL A 221 -11.23 3.91 -5.04
CA VAL A 221 -12.64 3.53 -5.01
C VAL A 221 -13.54 4.76 -5.18
N TRP A 222 -13.20 5.87 -4.54
CA TRP A 222 -13.94 7.12 -4.69
C TRP A 222 -13.95 7.64 -6.13
N LYS A 223 -12.75 7.71 -6.75
CA LYS A 223 -12.57 8.37 -8.04
C LYS A 223 -12.85 7.46 -9.23
N SER A 224 -12.57 6.16 -9.09
CA SER A 224 -12.74 5.15 -10.14
C SER A 224 -13.70 4.02 -9.73
N PRO A 225 -14.93 4.35 -9.29
CA PRO A 225 -15.88 3.37 -8.75
C PRO A 225 -16.27 2.26 -9.73
N TRP A 226 -16.15 2.52 -11.03
CA TRP A 226 -16.45 1.54 -12.08
C TRP A 226 -15.48 0.35 -12.12
N LEU A 227 -14.30 0.47 -11.49
CA LEU A 227 -13.34 -0.62 -11.35
C LEU A 227 -13.78 -1.65 -10.30
N PHE A 228 -14.85 -1.37 -9.56
CA PHE A 228 -15.30 -2.18 -8.43
C PHE A 228 -16.78 -2.57 -8.57
N GLU A 229 -17.19 -3.62 -7.88
CA GLU A 229 -18.59 -4.06 -7.80
C GLU A 229 -19.39 -3.21 -6.82
N LEU A 230 -19.74 -1.99 -7.22
CA LEU A 230 -20.54 -1.07 -6.42
C LEU A 230 -21.97 -0.96 -6.99
N ASP A 231 -22.90 -0.55 -6.16
CA ASP A 231 -24.25 -0.18 -6.56
C ASP A 231 -24.33 1.28 -7.04
N GLU A 232 -25.53 1.75 -7.38
CA GLU A 232 -25.79 3.13 -7.81
C GLU A 232 -25.52 4.18 -6.72
N ASN A 233 -25.46 3.77 -5.46
CA ASN A 233 -25.10 4.62 -4.31
C ASN A 233 -23.61 4.54 -3.98
N LYS A 234 -22.81 3.85 -4.81
CA LYS A 234 -21.38 3.57 -4.60
C LYS A 234 -21.11 2.70 -3.35
N LEU A 235 -22.10 1.97 -2.85
CA LEU A 235 -21.88 0.97 -1.82
C LEU A 235 -21.43 -0.35 -2.45
N PRO A 236 -20.52 -1.09 -1.82
CA PRO A 236 -20.16 -2.42 -2.30
C PRO A 236 -21.41 -3.32 -2.36
N ARG A 237 -21.56 -4.08 -3.44
CA ARG A 237 -22.57 -5.16 -3.48
C ARG A 237 -22.10 -6.34 -2.65
N ARG A 238 -20.81 -6.62 -2.76
CA ARG A 238 -20.11 -7.68 -2.06
C ARG A 238 -18.70 -7.23 -1.72
N VAL A 239 -18.12 -7.87 -0.73
CA VAL A 239 -16.78 -7.57 -0.23
C VAL A 239 -15.92 -8.84 -0.17
N ALA A 240 -14.62 -8.64 -0.16
CA ALA A 240 -13.66 -9.71 -0.04
C ALA A 240 -13.54 -10.25 1.39
N GLY A 241 -13.16 -11.51 1.48
CA GLY A 241 -12.86 -12.17 2.72
C GLY A 241 -12.31 -13.58 2.49
N CYS A 242 -12.29 -14.36 3.55
CA CYS A 242 -11.88 -15.76 3.54
C CYS A 242 -12.89 -16.59 4.33
N PRO A 243 -13.30 -17.78 3.86
CA PRO A 243 -14.23 -18.62 4.60
C PRO A 243 -13.62 -19.09 5.92
N PRO A 244 -14.44 -19.65 6.84
CA PRO A 244 -13.95 -20.31 8.04
C PRO A 244 -12.87 -21.35 7.77
N ASP A 245 -11.85 -21.34 8.61
CA ASP A 245 -10.71 -22.26 8.55
C ASP A 245 -10.26 -22.69 9.95
N ALA A 246 -9.11 -23.36 10.05
CA ALA A 246 -8.55 -23.81 11.34
C ALA A 246 -8.14 -22.65 12.27
N PHE A 247 -8.01 -21.43 11.77
CA PHE A 247 -7.59 -20.24 12.53
C PHE A 247 -8.78 -19.36 12.94
N SER A 248 -9.92 -19.44 12.22
CA SER A 248 -11.08 -18.60 12.46
C SER A 248 -12.40 -19.32 12.14
N ASP A 249 -13.19 -19.62 13.17
CA ASP A 249 -14.54 -20.21 13.04
C ASP A 249 -15.53 -19.32 12.27
N LYS A 250 -15.25 -18.01 12.21
CA LYS A 250 -16.08 -17.01 11.52
C LYS A 250 -15.54 -16.65 10.15
N GLY A 251 -14.38 -17.20 9.78
CA GLY A 251 -13.62 -16.73 8.64
C GLY A 251 -13.07 -15.32 8.85
N GLN A 252 -12.68 -14.67 7.76
CA GLN A 252 -12.14 -13.31 7.79
C GLN A 252 -12.96 -12.42 6.87
N LEU A 253 -13.62 -11.43 7.42
CA LEU A 253 -14.33 -10.39 6.68
C LEU A 253 -13.40 -9.19 6.52
N TRP A 254 -12.83 -9.02 5.31
CA TRP A 254 -11.86 -7.95 5.07
C TRP A 254 -12.53 -6.61 4.73
N GLY A 255 -13.74 -6.64 4.15
CA GLY A 255 -14.51 -5.45 3.85
C GLY A 255 -14.07 -4.68 2.60
N ASN A 256 -13.05 -5.15 1.89
CA ASN A 256 -12.57 -4.54 0.66
C ASN A 256 -13.58 -4.78 -0.49
N PRO A 257 -13.89 -3.77 -1.33
CA PRO A 257 -14.76 -3.97 -2.49
C PRO A 257 -14.10 -4.92 -3.50
N LEU A 258 -14.93 -5.73 -4.16
CA LEU A 258 -14.49 -6.63 -5.22
C LEU A 258 -14.25 -5.86 -6.53
N TYR A 259 -13.30 -6.35 -7.34
CA TYR A 259 -13.02 -5.75 -8.65
C TYR A 259 -14.04 -6.15 -9.70
N ASN A 260 -14.39 -5.22 -10.58
CA ASN A 260 -15.11 -5.49 -11.82
C ASN A 260 -14.12 -6.05 -12.86
N TRP A 261 -13.84 -7.36 -12.76
CA TRP A 261 -12.83 -8.01 -13.61
C TRP A 261 -13.18 -8.01 -15.08
N ASP A 262 -14.48 -8.00 -15.45
CA ASP A 262 -14.90 -7.94 -16.84
C ASP A 262 -14.56 -6.59 -17.47
N LEU A 263 -14.89 -5.50 -16.80
CA LEU A 263 -14.50 -4.16 -17.27
C LEU A 263 -12.97 -3.98 -17.30
N MET A 264 -12.27 -4.47 -16.28
CA MET A 264 -10.80 -4.40 -16.28
C MET A 264 -10.20 -5.17 -17.45
N ARG A 265 -10.78 -6.32 -17.83
CA ARG A 265 -10.37 -7.09 -19.00
C ARG A 265 -10.59 -6.31 -20.30
N GLU A 266 -11.76 -5.67 -20.46
CA GLU A 266 -12.08 -4.83 -21.61
C GLU A 266 -11.10 -3.65 -21.76
N GLN A 267 -10.63 -3.11 -20.63
CA GLN A 267 -9.62 -2.05 -20.57
C GLN A 267 -8.17 -2.57 -20.64
N GLY A 268 -7.94 -3.86 -20.91
CA GLY A 268 -6.60 -4.45 -20.97
C GLY A 268 -5.87 -4.47 -19.64
N TYR A 269 -6.59 -4.43 -18.52
CA TYR A 269 -6.06 -4.41 -17.16
C TYR A 269 -5.15 -3.19 -16.85
N ASP A 270 -5.36 -2.05 -17.51
CA ASP A 270 -4.52 -0.86 -17.43
C ASP A 270 -4.23 -0.41 -15.99
N TRP A 271 -5.26 -0.41 -15.12
CA TRP A 271 -5.11 -0.04 -13.72
C TRP A 271 -4.12 -0.97 -12.97
N TRP A 272 -4.23 -2.29 -13.16
CA TRP A 272 -3.34 -3.28 -12.57
C TRP A 272 -1.92 -3.17 -13.09
N ILE A 273 -1.75 -2.89 -14.38
CA ILE A 273 -0.45 -2.68 -15.01
C ILE A 273 0.22 -1.44 -14.44
N LYS A 274 -0.51 -0.34 -14.26
CA LYS A 274 0.00 0.88 -13.61
C LYS A 274 0.40 0.62 -12.16
N ARG A 275 -0.41 -0.11 -11.40
CA ARG A 275 -0.13 -0.47 -10.01
C ARG A 275 1.15 -1.31 -9.90
N LEU A 276 1.29 -2.33 -10.72
CA LEU A 276 2.49 -3.17 -10.74
C LEU A 276 3.72 -2.38 -11.22
N ARG A 277 3.59 -1.56 -12.25
CA ARG A 277 4.69 -0.72 -12.74
C ARG A 277 5.26 0.14 -11.62
N LEU A 278 4.41 0.87 -10.89
CA LEU A 278 4.84 1.70 -9.77
C LEU A 278 5.45 0.88 -8.64
N SER A 279 4.89 -0.30 -8.36
CA SER A 279 5.46 -1.21 -7.36
C SER A 279 6.88 -1.66 -7.73
N PHE A 280 7.18 -1.88 -9.02
CA PHE A 280 8.54 -2.22 -9.47
C PHE A 280 9.49 -1.01 -9.56
N GLU A 281 8.97 0.22 -9.58
CA GLU A 281 9.81 1.40 -9.33
C GLU A 281 10.26 1.46 -7.86
N LEU A 282 9.36 1.12 -6.94
CA LEU A 282 9.65 1.10 -5.49
C LEU A 282 10.48 -0.11 -5.06
N PHE A 283 10.28 -1.29 -5.65
CA PHE A 283 10.83 -2.55 -5.17
C PHE A 283 11.55 -3.31 -6.29
N ASP A 284 12.45 -4.22 -5.91
CA ASP A 284 13.14 -5.11 -6.85
C ASP A 284 12.34 -6.40 -7.09
N ARG A 285 11.53 -6.78 -6.11
CA ARG A 285 10.51 -7.84 -6.19
C ARG A 285 9.27 -7.43 -5.43
N VAL A 286 8.14 -8.02 -5.80
CA VAL A 286 6.84 -7.73 -5.15
C VAL A 286 6.19 -9.05 -4.74
N ARG A 287 5.95 -9.22 -3.44
CA ARG A 287 5.04 -10.24 -2.94
C ARG A 287 3.61 -9.74 -3.17
N ILE A 288 2.80 -10.53 -3.86
CA ILE A 288 1.37 -10.25 -3.96
C ILE A 288 0.66 -11.10 -2.92
N ASP A 289 0.05 -10.40 -1.97
CA ASP A 289 -0.75 -10.99 -0.92
C ASP A 289 -2.06 -11.56 -1.47
N HIS A 290 -2.47 -12.73 -0.95
CA HIS A 290 -3.67 -13.46 -1.38
C HIS A 290 -3.70 -13.74 -2.90
N PHE A 291 -2.61 -14.25 -3.46
CA PHE A 291 -2.47 -14.52 -4.90
C PHE A 291 -3.56 -15.44 -5.46
N ARG A 292 -4.08 -16.37 -4.63
CA ARG A 292 -5.17 -17.25 -5.05
C ARG A 292 -6.42 -16.50 -5.54
N GLY A 293 -6.64 -15.25 -5.05
CA GLY A 293 -7.76 -14.40 -5.45
C GLY A 293 -7.80 -14.08 -6.95
N PHE A 294 -6.69 -14.24 -7.66
CA PHE A 294 -6.68 -14.12 -9.13
C PHE A 294 -7.23 -15.36 -9.84
N GLU A 295 -7.23 -16.51 -9.19
CA GLU A 295 -7.91 -17.71 -9.71
C GLU A 295 -9.37 -17.71 -9.26
N ALA A 296 -9.61 -17.67 -7.96
CA ALA A 296 -10.93 -17.54 -7.37
C ALA A 296 -10.84 -16.80 -6.02
N TYR A 297 -11.80 -15.93 -5.78
CA TYR A 297 -11.91 -15.13 -4.57
C TYR A 297 -13.24 -15.42 -3.85
N TYR A 298 -13.23 -15.25 -2.52
CA TYR A 298 -14.41 -15.46 -1.69
C TYR A 298 -15.18 -14.15 -1.54
N ALA A 299 -16.38 -14.11 -2.11
CA ALA A 299 -17.28 -12.98 -2.15
C ALA A 299 -18.34 -13.07 -1.06
N ILE A 300 -18.44 -12.06 -0.21
CA ILE A 300 -19.36 -11.98 0.91
C ILE A 300 -20.31 -10.83 0.65
N GLU A 301 -21.61 -11.02 0.87
CA GLU A 301 -22.61 -9.96 0.75
C GLU A 301 -22.28 -8.79 1.69
N TYR A 302 -22.30 -7.58 1.18
CA TYR A 302 -22.02 -6.38 2.00
C TYR A 302 -23.01 -6.22 3.13
N GLY A 303 -22.53 -5.82 4.32
CA GLY A 303 -23.35 -5.65 5.52
C GLY A 303 -23.47 -6.90 6.41
N ARG A 304 -22.78 -8.01 6.07
CA ARG A 304 -22.65 -9.15 6.98
C ARG A 304 -21.64 -8.86 8.09
N ASP A 305 -21.83 -9.52 9.24
CA ASP A 305 -20.96 -9.38 10.42
C ASP A 305 -19.77 -10.38 10.41
N ASP A 306 -19.81 -11.40 9.55
CA ASP A 306 -18.76 -12.40 9.46
C ASP A 306 -18.70 -13.06 8.05
N ALA A 307 -17.71 -13.92 7.85
CA ALA A 307 -17.43 -14.56 6.58
C ALA A 307 -17.94 -16.00 6.45
N ARG A 308 -18.85 -16.46 7.33
CA ARG A 308 -19.38 -17.82 7.30
C ARG A 308 -20.23 -18.13 6.06
N VAL A 309 -20.80 -17.10 5.46
CA VAL A 309 -21.65 -17.25 4.27
C VAL A 309 -21.10 -16.35 3.17
N GLY A 310 -20.62 -16.97 2.12
CA GLY A 310 -20.11 -16.32 0.92
C GLY A 310 -20.03 -17.33 -0.22
N VAL A 311 -19.56 -16.89 -1.37
CA VAL A 311 -19.43 -17.71 -2.57
C VAL A 311 -18.05 -17.54 -3.21
N TRP A 312 -17.53 -18.62 -3.78
CA TRP A 312 -16.31 -18.55 -4.57
C TRP A 312 -16.64 -18.12 -6.00
N GLU A 313 -15.92 -17.11 -6.48
CA GLU A 313 -16.04 -16.61 -7.84
C GLU A 313 -14.70 -16.61 -8.56
N LYS A 314 -14.74 -16.83 -9.87
CA LYS A 314 -13.52 -16.87 -10.68
C LYS A 314 -12.91 -15.49 -10.85
N GLY A 315 -11.59 -15.41 -10.61
CA GLY A 315 -10.78 -14.24 -10.89
C GLY A 315 -10.36 -14.11 -12.36
N PRO A 316 -9.51 -13.15 -12.68
CA PRO A 316 -9.05 -12.88 -14.05
C PRO A 316 -8.13 -13.98 -14.62
N GLY A 317 -7.57 -14.84 -13.77
CA GLY A 317 -6.66 -15.90 -14.15
C GLY A 317 -5.44 -15.43 -14.94
N MET A 318 -5.02 -16.26 -15.90
CA MET A 318 -3.85 -15.98 -16.77
C MET A 318 -4.02 -14.73 -17.62
N ALA A 319 -5.26 -14.31 -17.95
CA ALA A 319 -5.48 -13.14 -18.81
C ALA A 319 -4.85 -11.85 -18.25
N LEU A 320 -4.89 -11.65 -16.92
CA LEU A 320 -4.20 -10.55 -16.27
C LEU A 320 -2.68 -10.69 -16.40
N PHE A 321 -2.12 -11.87 -16.12
CA PHE A 321 -0.67 -12.07 -16.12
C PHE A 321 -0.06 -12.06 -17.52
N ASP A 322 -0.82 -12.46 -18.54
CA ASP A 322 -0.44 -12.32 -19.93
C ASP A 322 -0.37 -10.84 -20.35
N ALA A 323 -1.35 -10.02 -19.91
CA ALA A 323 -1.31 -8.57 -20.11
C ALA A 323 -0.13 -7.92 -19.37
N VAL A 324 0.13 -8.32 -18.12
CA VAL A 324 1.29 -7.87 -17.34
C VAL A 324 2.60 -8.21 -18.06
N ARG A 325 2.75 -9.45 -18.51
CA ARG A 325 3.95 -9.90 -19.24
C ARG A 325 4.14 -9.15 -20.55
N ALA A 326 3.06 -8.87 -21.27
CA ALA A 326 3.12 -8.10 -22.52
C ALA A 326 3.56 -6.64 -22.31
N GLN A 327 3.18 -6.02 -21.20
CA GLN A 327 3.42 -4.60 -20.92
C GLN A 327 4.68 -4.33 -20.06
N LEU A 328 5.02 -5.24 -19.15
CA LEU A 328 6.10 -5.06 -18.19
C LEU A 328 7.24 -6.06 -18.36
N GLY A 329 7.08 -7.05 -19.24
CA GLY A 329 8.05 -8.13 -19.40
C GLY A 329 8.04 -9.11 -18.23
N ASN A 330 9.18 -9.78 -17.99
CA ASN A 330 9.38 -10.67 -16.86
C ASN A 330 9.67 -9.86 -15.60
N VAL A 331 8.68 -9.72 -14.74
CA VAL A 331 8.79 -9.00 -13.45
C VAL A 331 8.92 -9.97 -12.28
N GLY A 332 9.58 -9.53 -11.22
CA GLY A 332 9.89 -10.34 -10.04
C GLY A 332 8.72 -10.46 -9.06
N ILE A 333 7.64 -11.12 -9.43
CA ILE A 333 6.50 -11.40 -8.54
C ILE A 333 6.79 -12.63 -7.68
N ILE A 334 6.41 -12.57 -6.40
CA ILE A 334 6.33 -13.70 -5.46
C ILE A 334 4.84 -13.84 -5.12
N ALA A 335 4.29 -15.03 -5.34
CA ALA A 335 2.89 -15.30 -5.05
C ALA A 335 2.72 -15.78 -3.61
N GLU A 336 1.85 -15.13 -2.84
CA GLU A 336 1.42 -15.69 -1.57
C GLU A 336 0.36 -16.76 -1.84
N ASP A 337 0.76 -18.02 -1.72
CA ASP A 337 -0.01 -19.22 -1.98
C ASP A 337 -0.27 -20.03 -0.70
N LEU A 338 -0.63 -19.34 0.38
CA LEU A 338 -0.96 -19.94 1.67
C LEU A 338 -2.48 -20.19 1.79
N GLY A 339 -2.85 -20.99 2.78
CA GLY A 339 -4.25 -21.33 3.07
C GLY A 339 -4.82 -22.43 2.17
N PHE A 340 -6.12 -22.37 1.88
CA PHE A 340 -6.82 -23.40 1.10
C PHE A 340 -6.52 -23.26 -0.40
N LEU A 341 -5.75 -24.19 -0.95
CA LEU A 341 -5.37 -24.22 -2.36
C LEU A 341 -6.12 -25.34 -3.10
N THR A 342 -6.54 -25.04 -4.33
CA THR A 342 -7.15 -25.98 -5.27
C THR A 342 -6.18 -26.31 -6.40
N ASP A 343 -6.46 -27.37 -7.16
CA ASP A 343 -5.66 -27.72 -8.34
C ASP A 343 -5.63 -26.58 -9.36
N ASP A 344 -6.71 -25.79 -9.48
CA ASP A 344 -6.77 -24.63 -10.37
C ASP A 344 -5.81 -23.52 -9.92
N VAL A 345 -5.64 -23.29 -8.59
CA VAL A 345 -4.67 -22.33 -8.05
C VAL A 345 -3.24 -22.81 -8.33
N HIS A 346 -2.98 -24.10 -8.14
CA HIS A 346 -1.68 -24.70 -8.48
C HIS A 346 -1.37 -24.58 -9.97
N ALA A 347 -2.38 -24.81 -10.82
CA ALA A 347 -2.24 -24.64 -12.28
C ALA A 347 -1.95 -23.17 -12.66
N LEU A 348 -2.65 -22.21 -12.05
CA LEU A 348 -2.38 -20.78 -12.27
C LEU A 348 -0.94 -20.44 -11.87
N LEU A 349 -0.49 -20.86 -10.69
CA LEU A 349 0.86 -20.62 -10.19
C LEU A 349 1.91 -21.23 -11.15
N ALA A 350 1.72 -22.47 -11.57
CA ALA A 350 2.61 -23.13 -12.52
C ALA A 350 2.68 -22.40 -13.87
N ASN A 351 1.53 -21.95 -14.40
CA ASN A 351 1.45 -21.24 -15.67
C ASN A 351 2.07 -19.84 -15.63
N THR A 352 2.00 -19.14 -14.51
CA THR A 352 2.68 -17.86 -14.35
C THR A 352 4.19 -18.02 -14.20
N GLY A 353 4.65 -19.15 -13.64
CA GLY A 353 6.04 -19.40 -13.30
C GLY A 353 6.53 -18.59 -12.09
N TYR A 354 5.64 -17.97 -11.34
CA TYR A 354 6.02 -17.22 -10.13
C TYR A 354 6.31 -18.18 -8.97
N PRO A 355 7.34 -17.89 -8.15
CA PRO A 355 7.58 -18.65 -6.95
C PRO A 355 6.45 -18.40 -5.94
N GLY A 356 5.99 -19.47 -5.31
CA GLY A 356 5.12 -19.42 -4.15
C GLY A 356 5.90 -19.22 -2.84
N MET A 357 5.21 -19.27 -1.73
CA MET A 357 5.76 -19.16 -0.38
C MET A 357 5.62 -20.48 0.38
N LYS A 358 6.61 -20.76 1.24
CA LYS A 358 6.55 -21.85 2.21
C LYS A 358 6.87 -21.29 3.59
N VAL A 359 5.94 -21.48 4.53
CA VAL A 359 6.11 -21.04 5.92
C VAL A 359 6.69 -22.21 6.73
N LEU A 360 7.98 -22.13 7.08
CA LEU A 360 8.70 -23.23 7.72
C LEU A 360 8.03 -23.73 9.01
N GLN A 361 7.33 -22.85 9.73
CA GLN A 361 6.59 -23.24 10.94
C GLN A 361 5.57 -24.35 10.68
N PHE A 362 4.99 -24.41 9.49
CA PHE A 362 4.04 -25.47 9.12
C PHE A 362 4.70 -26.83 8.90
N ALA A 363 6.01 -26.87 8.67
CA ALA A 363 6.78 -28.11 8.59
C ALA A 363 6.82 -28.91 9.91
N PHE A 364 6.55 -28.24 11.02
CA PHE A 364 6.57 -28.84 12.36
C PHE A 364 5.21 -29.40 12.81
N ASN A 365 4.21 -29.40 11.93
CA ASN A 365 2.92 -30.06 12.22
C ASN A 365 3.09 -31.59 12.11
N PRO A 366 3.00 -32.37 13.23
CA PRO A 366 3.22 -33.82 13.18
C PRO A 366 2.00 -34.60 12.67
N TYR A 367 0.88 -33.94 12.41
CA TYR A 367 -0.40 -34.56 12.04
C TYR A 367 -0.73 -34.46 10.56
N GLU A 368 0.11 -33.82 9.78
CA GLU A 368 -0.09 -33.63 8.35
C GLU A 368 1.17 -34.03 7.57
N ASP A 369 0.97 -34.71 6.44
CA ASP A 369 2.03 -34.86 5.44
C ASP A 369 2.31 -33.49 4.84
N ASN A 370 3.52 -33.00 4.99
CA ASN A 370 3.92 -31.70 4.44
C ASN A 370 5.05 -31.85 3.41
N MET A 371 5.18 -30.86 2.55
CA MET A 371 6.15 -30.86 1.45
C MET A 371 7.51 -30.23 1.81
N TYR A 372 7.85 -30.13 3.08
CA TYR A 372 9.10 -29.51 3.56
C TYR A 372 10.22 -30.53 3.67
#